data_be11b61ac85a23b3d5a4210db93e5bb4
#
_entry.id   be11b61ac85a23b3d5a4210db93e5bb4
#
_cell.length_a   1.000
_cell.length_b   1.000
_cell.length_c   1.000
_cell.angle_alpha   90.00
_cell.angle_beta   90.00
_cell.angle_gamma   90.00
#
_symmetry.space_group_name_H-M   'P 1'
#
loop_
_entity.id
_entity.type
_entity.pdbx_description
1 polymer ?
#
loop_
_entity_poly.entity_id
_entity_poly.type
_entity_poly.pdbx_seq_one_letter_code
_entity_poly.pdbx_strand_id
1 'polypeptide(L)'
;LAGSKLLTACTPIKRAASEEEETFETFATPNALKGMPIKATFLDEISWDIPHQNWGTKEWDKDFKAMKKMGINTVVLIRAGLGKWIASPFQCLLGKEDVYYPPVDLVEMFLTLADKYDMAFYFGMYDSGKYWQGGLFQKEIDLNMALIDEVWKKYGHHKSFQGWYLSQEISRRTKNMSKIYAEVGKHAKSVSGNLTTLVSPYIHGVKTDQVMAGDKALSVKEHEEEWDEILDNVKGAVDIMAFQDGQVDYHELYDYLVINKKLADKYNMKCWTNIESFDRDMPIRFLPIKWEKLLLKLDAARRAGMENAITFEFSHFMSPNSAYLQAGHLYERYCEHF
;
A
#
# COMPACT_ATOMS: atom_id res chain seq x y z
N LEU A 1 66.82 10.42 39.34
CA LEU A 1 66.25 9.50 40.35
C LEU A 1 65.37 8.51 39.67
N ALA A 2 65.67 7.22 39.86
CA ALA A 2 65.17 6.05 39.15
C ALA A 2 63.66 5.81 39.32
N GLY A 3 63.00 5.45 38.24
CA GLY A 3 61.65 4.91 38.23
C GLY A 3 61.64 3.55 37.55
N SER A 4 61.44 2.53 38.36
CA SER A 4 61.43 1.11 38.02
C SER A 4 60.23 0.73 37.12
N LYS A 5 60.52 0.06 36.01
CA LYS A 5 59.53 -0.61 35.19
C LYS A 5 59.16 -1.98 35.82
N LEU A 6 57.91 -2.16 36.18
CA LEU A 6 57.36 -3.49 36.40
C LEU A 6 56.66 -3.98 35.11
N LEU A 7 57.29 -4.94 34.47
CA LEU A 7 56.68 -5.75 33.42
C LEU A 7 55.97 -6.92 34.09
N THR A 8 54.64 -6.91 34.06
CA THR A 8 53.86 -8.07 34.48
C THR A 8 53.59 -8.91 33.24
N ALA A 9 54.20 -10.10 33.19
CA ALA A 9 53.96 -11.09 32.15
C ALA A 9 52.56 -11.71 32.33
N CYS A 10 51.69 -11.56 31.35
CA CYS A 10 50.45 -12.32 31.27
C CYS A 10 50.75 -13.73 30.80
N THR A 11 50.58 -14.70 31.69
CA THR A 11 50.60 -16.12 31.33
C THR A 11 49.28 -16.48 30.65
N PRO A 12 49.27 -17.17 29.51
CA PRO A 12 48.01 -17.58 28.89
C PRO A 12 47.40 -18.73 29.65
N ILE A 13 46.21 -18.51 30.21
CA ILE A 13 45.38 -19.57 30.79
C ILE A 13 44.88 -20.42 29.64
N LYS A 14 45.36 -21.62 29.50
CA LYS A 14 44.76 -22.66 28.65
C LYS A 14 43.39 -23.02 29.19
N ARG A 15 42.34 -22.49 28.60
CA ARG A 15 40.99 -22.94 28.83
C ARG A 15 40.84 -24.28 28.07
N ALA A 16 40.59 -25.36 28.80
CA ALA A 16 40.16 -26.61 28.22
C ALA A 16 38.83 -26.36 27.47
N ALA A 17 38.82 -26.56 26.18
CA ALA A 17 37.59 -26.56 25.40
C ALA A 17 36.83 -27.84 25.76
N SER A 18 35.81 -27.72 26.60
CA SER A 18 34.68 -28.64 26.54
C SER A 18 33.81 -28.13 25.37
N GLU A 19 33.82 -28.85 24.26
CA GLU A 19 32.82 -28.71 23.21
C GLU A 19 31.47 -29.21 23.78
N GLU A 20 30.80 -28.37 24.56
CA GLU A 20 29.36 -28.41 24.65
C GLU A 20 28.86 -27.77 23.35
N GLU A 21 28.51 -28.58 22.38
CA GLU A 21 27.60 -28.16 21.33
C GLU A 21 26.33 -27.66 22.02
N GLU A 22 26.22 -26.32 22.19
CA GLU A 22 24.93 -25.70 22.40
C GLU A 22 24.08 -26.06 21.16
N THR A 23 23.32 -27.13 21.31
CA THR A 23 22.21 -27.39 20.43
C THR A 23 21.26 -26.20 20.59
N PHE A 24 21.39 -25.21 19.72
CA PHE A 24 20.33 -24.25 19.52
C PHE A 24 19.09 -25.10 19.22
N GLU A 25 18.16 -25.19 20.17
CA GLU A 25 16.83 -25.66 19.86
C GLU A 25 16.36 -24.84 18.66
N THR A 26 16.36 -25.46 17.50
CA THR A 26 15.69 -24.91 16.33
C THR A 26 14.25 -24.77 16.77
N PHE A 27 13.86 -23.54 17.13
CA PHE A 27 12.45 -23.22 17.32
C PHE A 27 11.74 -23.82 16.11
N ALA A 28 10.93 -24.85 16.36
CA ALA A 28 10.21 -25.52 15.31
C ALA A 28 9.51 -24.42 14.49
N THR A 29 9.95 -24.24 13.26
CA THR A 29 9.29 -23.32 12.34
C THR A 29 7.82 -23.75 12.34
N PRO A 30 6.89 -22.88 12.70
CA PRO A 30 5.46 -23.21 12.62
C PRO A 30 5.23 -23.76 11.23
N ASN A 31 4.57 -24.93 11.11
CA ASN A 31 4.29 -25.65 9.87
C ASN A 31 4.23 -24.67 8.71
N ALA A 32 5.21 -24.75 7.80
CA ALA A 32 5.67 -23.70 6.93
C ALA A 32 4.52 -22.84 6.40
N LEU A 33 4.43 -21.60 6.89
CA LEU A 33 3.46 -20.62 6.39
C LEU A 33 3.70 -20.51 4.88
N LYS A 34 2.67 -20.72 4.08
CA LYS A 34 2.83 -20.71 2.63
C LYS A 34 2.73 -19.33 2.02
N GLY A 35 1.98 -18.44 2.68
CA GLY A 35 1.68 -17.13 2.13
C GLY A 35 0.93 -17.16 0.79
N MET A 36 0.79 -15.98 0.19
CA MET A 36 0.42 -15.78 -1.21
C MET A 36 1.33 -14.72 -1.82
N PRO A 37 1.66 -14.80 -3.13
CA PRO A 37 2.54 -13.81 -3.73
C PRO A 37 1.86 -12.44 -3.87
N ILE A 38 2.65 -11.38 -3.67
CA ILE A 38 2.25 -10.00 -3.95
C ILE A 38 2.35 -9.77 -5.45
N LYS A 39 1.27 -9.31 -6.08
CA LYS A 39 1.22 -9.04 -7.53
C LYS A 39 0.93 -7.60 -7.88
N ALA A 40 0.65 -6.76 -6.88
CA ALA A 40 0.42 -5.34 -7.08
C ALA A 40 1.12 -4.50 -6.02
N THR A 41 1.42 -3.24 -6.35
CA THR A 41 1.96 -2.26 -5.41
C THR A 41 1.44 -0.87 -5.70
N PHE A 42 1.39 -0.05 -4.65
CA PHE A 42 1.22 1.40 -4.83
C PHE A 42 2.55 2.05 -5.24
N LEU A 43 2.44 3.19 -5.92
CA LEU A 43 3.53 4.12 -6.22
C LEU A 43 3.21 5.43 -5.51
N ASP A 44 4.11 5.88 -4.64
CA ASP A 44 3.93 7.10 -3.85
C ASP A 44 5.19 7.99 -3.88
N GLU A 45 5.06 9.18 -4.44
CA GLU A 45 6.10 10.22 -4.51
C GLU A 45 5.61 11.57 -3.97
N ILE A 46 4.36 11.62 -3.50
CA ILE A 46 3.73 12.89 -3.13
C ILE A 46 3.12 12.93 -1.72
N SER A 47 3.03 11.79 -1.03
CA SER A 47 2.54 11.78 0.34
C SER A 47 3.54 12.44 1.27
N TRP A 48 3.03 13.27 2.19
CA TRP A 48 3.85 14.07 3.08
C TRP A 48 4.45 13.27 4.25
N ASP A 49 3.93 12.11 4.54
CA ASP A 49 4.33 11.23 5.64
C ASP A 49 5.35 10.16 5.23
N ILE A 50 5.65 10.08 3.94
CA ILE A 50 6.67 9.18 3.40
C ILE A 50 7.73 10.03 2.71
N PRO A 51 9.02 9.92 3.10
CA PRO A 51 10.09 10.71 2.48
C PRO A 51 10.33 10.25 1.05
N HIS A 52 10.23 11.16 0.08
CA HIS A 52 10.62 10.83 -1.30
C HIS A 52 12.10 10.45 -1.37
N GLN A 53 12.45 9.59 -2.33
CA GLN A 53 13.80 9.04 -2.46
C GLN A 53 14.69 9.83 -3.42
N ASN A 54 14.25 10.99 -3.93
CA ASN A 54 14.93 11.78 -4.97
C ASN A 54 15.22 10.97 -6.25
N TRP A 55 14.34 10.07 -6.61
CA TRP A 55 14.50 9.25 -7.79
C TRP A 55 14.07 9.98 -9.06
N GLY A 56 14.89 9.87 -10.08
CA GLY A 56 14.53 10.21 -11.46
C GLY A 56 14.12 8.96 -12.24
N THR A 57 13.86 9.14 -13.53
CA THR A 57 13.44 8.07 -14.45
C THR A 57 14.37 6.84 -14.42
N LYS A 58 15.67 7.06 -14.24
CA LYS A 58 16.66 5.97 -14.21
C LYS A 58 16.52 5.07 -12.97
N GLU A 59 16.27 5.66 -11.83
CA GLU A 59 16.07 4.94 -10.56
C GLU A 59 14.73 4.23 -10.59
N TRP A 60 13.67 4.89 -11.04
CA TRP A 60 12.35 4.28 -11.24
C TRP A 60 12.40 3.13 -12.25
N ASP A 61 13.16 3.25 -13.35
CA ASP A 61 13.35 2.14 -14.29
C ASP A 61 13.95 0.89 -13.64
N LYS A 62 14.95 1.07 -12.78
CA LYS A 62 15.51 -0.04 -11.99
C LYS A 62 14.49 -0.65 -11.04
N ASP A 63 13.66 0.18 -10.46
CA ASP A 63 12.67 -0.24 -9.49
C ASP A 63 11.53 -1.03 -10.14
N PHE A 64 11.01 -0.57 -11.27
CA PHE A 64 10.05 -1.33 -12.08
C PHE A 64 10.61 -2.68 -12.53
N LYS A 65 11.90 -2.73 -12.86
CA LYS A 65 12.58 -3.99 -13.17
C LYS A 65 12.61 -4.94 -11.96
N ALA A 66 12.85 -4.43 -10.75
CA ALA A 66 12.84 -5.21 -9.52
C ALA A 66 11.42 -5.68 -9.17
N MET A 67 10.41 -4.83 -9.32
CA MET A 67 8.98 -5.21 -9.19
C MET A 67 8.63 -6.36 -10.12
N LYS A 68 8.97 -6.24 -11.41
CA LYS A 68 8.70 -7.29 -12.41
C LYS A 68 9.39 -8.61 -12.05
N LYS A 69 10.63 -8.56 -11.56
CA LYS A 69 11.37 -9.75 -11.12
C LYS A 69 10.72 -10.42 -9.92
N MET A 70 10.14 -9.65 -9.00
CA MET A 70 9.40 -10.16 -7.84
C MET A 70 8.03 -10.76 -8.21
N GLY A 71 7.54 -10.53 -9.43
CA GLY A 71 6.24 -11.02 -9.91
C GLY A 71 5.12 -9.99 -9.80
N ILE A 72 5.41 -8.73 -9.47
CA ILE A 72 4.44 -7.64 -9.53
C ILE A 72 4.12 -7.34 -10.98
N ASN A 73 2.83 -7.31 -11.30
CA ASN A 73 2.31 -7.06 -12.64
C ASN A 73 1.32 -5.88 -12.69
N THR A 74 1.04 -5.27 -11.55
CA THR A 74 0.11 -4.15 -11.43
C THR A 74 0.71 -3.08 -10.52
N VAL A 75 0.70 -1.84 -11.00
CA VAL A 75 1.12 -0.66 -10.22
C VAL A 75 -0.04 0.31 -10.11
N VAL A 76 -0.20 0.92 -8.95
CA VAL A 76 -1.28 1.84 -8.64
C VAL A 76 -0.70 3.16 -8.18
N LEU A 77 -0.88 4.23 -8.95
CA LEU A 77 -0.58 5.57 -8.45
C LEU A 77 -1.49 5.85 -7.25
N ILE A 78 -0.91 6.07 -6.08
CA ILE A 78 -1.71 6.23 -4.85
C ILE A 78 -2.66 7.42 -4.94
N ARG A 79 -2.19 8.53 -5.50
CA ARG A 79 -2.99 9.76 -5.71
C ARG A 79 -2.43 10.58 -6.87
N ALA A 80 -3.30 11.18 -7.66
CA ALA A 80 -2.92 12.24 -8.62
C ALA A 80 -2.41 13.49 -7.89
N GLY A 81 -2.87 13.68 -6.67
CA GLY A 81 -2.42 14.74 -5.78
C GLY A 81 -2.99 14.59 -4.39
N LEU A 82 -2.30 15.19 -3.41
CA LEU A 82 -2.69 15.29 -2.01
C LEU A 82 -2.55 16.73 -1.55
N GLY A 83 -3.69 17.39 -1.30
CA GLY A 83 -3.70 18.82 -0.95
C GLY A 83 -3.00 19.66 -2.01
N LYS A 84 -1.84 20.25 -1.66
CA LYS A 84 -1.07 21.12 -2.58
C LYS A 84 -0.15 20.37 -3.55
N TRP A 85 0.19 19.12 -3.28
CA TRP A 85 1.10 18.34 -4.10
C TRP A 85 0.34 17.57 -5.19
N ILE A 86 0.78 17.70 -6.44
CA ILE A 86 0.18 17.01 -7.59
C ILE A 86 1.25 16.30 -8.43
N ALA A 87 0.92 15.14 -8.96
CA ALA A 87 1.84 14.27 -9.68
C ALA A 87 2.10 14.70 -11.13
N SER A 88 1.24 15.55 -11.69
CA SER A 88 1.33 16.04 -13.07
C SER A 88 0.67 17.42 -13.17
N PRO A 89 1.01 18.25 -14.17
CA PRO A 89 0.43 19.59 -14.33
C PRO A 89 -1.02 19.52 -14.86
N PHE A 90 -1.94 19.06 -14.02
CA PHE A 90 -3.37 18.98 -14.34
C PHE A 90 -3.99 20.36 -14.44
N GLN A 91 -4.52 20.71 -15.62
CA GLN A 91 -5.11 22.03 -15.88
C GLN A 91 -6.41 22.24 -15.11
N CYS A 92 -7.16 21.17 -14.82
CA CYS A 92 -8.36 21.25 -14.00
C CYS A 92 -8.08 21.63 -12.54
N LEU A 93 -6.85 21.48 -12.04
CA LEU A 93 -6.41 21.86 -10.69
C LEU A 93 -5.62 23.16 -10.69
N LEU A 94 -4.71 23.35 -11.65
CA LEU A 94 -3.88 24.55 -11.77
C LEU A 94 -4.75 25.82 -11.98
N GLY A 95 -4.53 26.85 -11.14
CA GLY A 95 -5.28 28.10 -11.18
C GLY A 95 -6.70 28.03 -10.59
N LYS A 96 -7.17 26.85 -10.17
CA LYS A 96 -8.46 26.66 -9.49
C LYS A 96 -8.30 26.24 -8.04
N GLU A 97 -7.29 25.43 -7.78
CA GLU A 97 -6.91 24.99 -6.44
C GLU A 97 -5.53 25.54 -6.07
N ASP A 98 -5.25 25.65 -4.77
CA ASP A 98 -3.95 26.06 -4.24
C ASP A 98 -2.98 24.89 -4.29
N VAL A 99 -2.48 24.58 -5.50
CA VAL A 99 -1.56 23.48 -5.76
C VAL A 99 -0.22 23.98 -6.29
N TYR A 100 0.86 23.26 -5.97
CA TYR A 100 2.18 23.54 -6.51
C TYR A 100 2.31 22.97 -7.93
N TYR A 101 2.99 23.72 -8.80
CA TYR A 101 3.30 23.23 -10.13
C TYR A 101 4.35 22.10 -10.02
N PRO A 102 4.08 20.88 -10.51
CA PRO A 102 5.03 19.79 -10.41
C PRO A 102 6.20 19.99 -11.37
N PRO A 103 7.45 19.71 -10.93
CA PRO A 103 8.64 19.88 -11.77
C PRO A 103 8.73 18.85 -12.90
N VAL A 104 8.06 17.72 -12.76
CA VAL A 104 8.02 16.60 -13.72
C VAL A 104 6.61 16.07 -13.85
N ASP A 105 6.30 15.43 -14.98
CA ASP A 105 5.08 14.66 -15.17
C ASP A 105 5.32 13.21 -14.71
N LEU A 106 5.04 12.93 -13.43
CA LEU A 106 5.20 11.60 -12.87
C LEU A 106 4.24 10.57 -13.49
N VAL A 107 3.06 11.01 -13.93
CA VAL A 107 2.06 10.13 -14.53
C VAL A 107 2.57 9.59 -15.87
N GLU A 108 3.08 10.48 -16.75
CA GLU A 108 3.67 10.08 -18.03
C GLU A 108 4.87 9.15 -17.83
N MET A 109 5.72 9.46 -16.83
CA MET A 109 6.89 8.64 -16.52
C MET A 109 6.47 7.22 -16.08
N PHE A 110 5.53 7.11 -15.15
CA PHE A 110 5.08 5.81 -14.64
C PHE A 110 4.35 4.99 -15.69
N LEU A 111 3.51 5.62 -16.52
CA LEU A 111 2.83 4.95 -17.63
C LEU A 111 3.83 4.44 -18.68
N THR A 112 4.83 5.26 -19.03
CA THR A 112 5.92 4.84 -19.94
C THR A 112 6.67 3.63 -19.39
N LEU A 113 6.98 3.61 -18.09
CA LEU A 113 7.64 2.47 -17.45
C LEU A 113 6.72 1.25 -17.35
N ALA A 114 5.44 1.44 -17.03
CA ALA A 114 4.46 0.36 -17.02
C ALA A 114 4.27 -0.26 -18.40
N ASP A 115 4.23 0.54 -19.46
CA ASP A 115 4.22 0.07 -20.86
C ASP A 115 5.49 -0.74 -21.19
N LYS A 116 6.66 -0.25 -20.79
CA LYS A 116 7.94 -0.91 -21.01
C LYS A 116 8.02 -2.29 -20.36
N TYR A 117 7.51 -2.41 -19.13
CA TYR A 117 7.59 -3.65 -18.36
C TYR A 117 6.34 -4.53 -18.45
N ASP A 118 5.38 -4.15 -19.29
CA ASP A 118 4.11 -4.86 -19.45
C ASP A 118 3.42 -5.09 -18.11
N MET A 119 3.12 -3.98 -17.43
CA MET A 119 2.39 -3.93 -16.16
C MET A 119 1.07 -3.18 -16.34
N ALA A 120 0.04 -3.61 -15.64
CA ALA A 120 -1.19 -2.83 -15.54
C ALA A 120 -0.95 -1.60 -14.65
N PHE A 121 -1.47 -0.44 -15.07
CA PHE A 121 -1.41 0.80 -14.32
C PHE A 121 -2.82 1.25 -13.94
N TYR A 122 -3.02 1.56 -12.66
CA TYR A 122 -4.24 2.15 -12.13
C TYR A 122 -3.98 3.59 -11.68
N PHE A 123 -4.75 4.51 -12.20
CA PHE A 123 -4.59 5.94 -11.89
C PHE A 123 -5.35 6.31 -10.62
N GLY A 124 -4.67 6.85 -9.62
CA GLY A 124 -5.25 7.35 -8.38
C GLY A 124 -5.79 8.77 -8.50
N MET A 125 -6.94 9.02 -7.85
CA MET A 125 -7.64 10.29 -7.87
C MET A 125 -6.91 11.39 -7.07
N TYR A 126 -7.39 12.63 -7.21
CA TYR A 126 -6.96 13.73 -6.37
C TYR A 126 -7.69 13.71 -5.03
N ASP A 127 -6.92 13.81 -3.95
CA ASP A 127 -7.42 13.99 -2.59
C ASP A 127 -7.16 15.43 -2.15
N SER A 128 -8.21 16.24 -2.05
CA SER A 128 -8.07 17.62 -1.62
C SER A 128 -7.66 17.77 -0.15
N GLY A 129 -7.86 16.73 0.66
CA GLY A 129 -7.65 16.74 2.11
C GLY A 129 -8.61 17.65 2.89
N LYS A 130 -9.42 18.43 2.22
CA LYS A 130 -10.27 19.46 2.84
C LYS A 130 -11.75 19.35 2.51
N TYR A 131 -12.10 19.04 1.25
CA TYR A 131 -13.50 19.09 0.84
C TYR A 131 -14.30 17.92 1.37
N TRP A 132 -13.87 16.69 1.10
CA TRP A 132 -14.60 15.51 1.56
C TRP A 132 -14.52 15.35 3.08
N GLN A 133 -13.39 15.66 3.72
CA GLN A 133 -13.27 15.67 5.18
C GLN A 133 -14.11 16.78 5.83
N GLY A 134 -14.29 17.90 5.14
CA GLY A 134 -15.16 19.01 5.56
C GLY A 134 -16.64 18.87 5.18
N GLY A 135 -17.05 17.70 4.63
CA GLY A 135 -18.45 17.47 4.24
C GLY A 135 -18.88 18.08 2.90
N LEU A 136 -17.94 18.68 2.14
CA LEU A 136 -18.19 19.25 0.82
C LEU A 136 -18.01 18.20 -0.29
N PHE A 137 -18.67 17.05 -0.13
CA PHE A 137 -18.48 15.86 -1.00
C PHE A 137 -18.68 16.17 -2.48
N GLN A 138 -19.68 16.99 -2.83
CA GLN A 138 -19.94 17.32 -4.24
C GLN A 138 -18.75 18.04 -4.88
N LYS A 139 -18.09 18.94 -4.13
CA LYS A 139 -16.91 19.64 -4.67
C LYS A 139 -15.73 18.69 -4.92
N GLU A 140 -15.50 17.71 -4.04
CA GLU A 140 -14.52 16.65 -4.25
C GLU A 140 -14.85 15.82 -5.48
N ILE A 141 -16.13 15.46 -5.66
CA ILE A 141 -16.63 14.69 -6.81
C ILE A 141 -16.42 15.47 -8.11
N ASP A 142 -16.86 16.73 -8.17
CA ASP A 142 -16.77 17.56 -9.37
C ASP A 142 -15.31 17.76 -9.84
N LEU A 143 -14.39 17.96 -8.88
CA LEU A 143 -12.96 18.06 -9.18
C LEU A 143 -12.41 16.76 -9.76
N ASN A 144 -12.76 15.62 -9.19
CA ASN A 144 -12.28 14.34 -9.66
C ASN A 144 -12.91 13.93 -10.99
N MET A 145 -14.15 14.29 -11.27
CA MET A 145 -14.75 14.08 -12.60
C MET A 145 -14.01 14.88 -13.68
N ALA A 146 -13.72 16.16 -13.42
CA ALA A 146 -12.93 16.98 -14.33
C ALA A 146 -11.50 16.45 -14.54
N LEU A 147 -10.89 15.91 -13.47
CA LEU A 147 -9.59 15.26 -13.54
C LEU A 147 -9.61 14.00 -14.40
N ILE A 148 -10.62 13.15 -14.25
CA ILE A 148 -10.79 11.93 -15.03
C ILE A 148 -10.88 12.27 -16.53
N ASP A 149 -11.66 13.26 -16.90
CA ASP A 149 -11.83 13.68 -18.30
C ASP A 149 -10.50 14.17 -18.90
N GLU A 150 -9.74 14.97 -18.15
CA GLU A 150 -8.42 15.45 -18.57
C GLU A 150 -7.41 14.31 -18.69
N VAL A 151 -7.34 13.45 -17.69
CA VAL A 151 -6.41 12.32 -17.61
C VAL A 151 -6.67 11.32 -18.72
N TRP A 152 -7.92 10.94 -18.94
CA TRP A 152 -8.25 9.99 -19.98
C TRP A 152 -7.91 10.53 -21.37
N LYS A 153 -8.20 11.79 -21.62
CA LYS A 153 -7.84 12.46 -22.88
C LYS A 153 -6.33 12.50 -23.10
N LYS A 154 -5.56 12.72 -22.02
CA LYS A 154 -4.09 12.87 -22.11
C LYS A 154 -3.37 11.53 -22.15
N TYR A 155 -3.74 10.58 -21.28
CA TYR A 155 -2.98 9.37 -21.01
C TYR A 155 -3.69 8.06 -21.40
N GLY A 156 -4.95 8.12 -21.79
CA GLY A 156 -5.74 6.92 -22.13
C GLY A 156 -5.22 6.12 -23.33
N HIS A 157 -4.22 6.65 -24.05
CA HIS A 157 -3.56 5.97 -25.16
C HIS A 157 -2.49 4.94 -24.73
N HIS A 158 -2.03 4.98 -23.48
CA HIS A 158 -1.08 4.00 -22.94
C HIS A 158 -1.73 2.64 -22.79
N LYS A 159 -1.09 1.59 -23.30
CA LYS A 159 -1.61 0.22 -23.21
C LYS A 159 -1.66 -0.29 -21.78
N SER A 160 -0.80 0.25 -20.90
CA SER A 160 -0.75 -0.08 -19.47
C SER A 160 -1.89 0.55 -18.67
N PHE A 161 -2.56 1.59 -19.17
CA PHE A 161 -3.67 2.23 -18.46
C PHE A 161 -4.87 1.29 -18.39
N GLN A 162 -5.04 0.55 -17.29
CA GLN A 162 -6.01 -0.53 -17.16
C GLN A 162 -7.07 -0.29 -16.08
N GLY A 163 -6.97 0.79 -15.32
CA GLY A 163 -7.96 1.05 -14.28
C GLY A 163 -7.78 2.36 -13.55
N TRP A 164 -8.70 2.57 -12.61
CA TRP A 164 -8.79 3.74 -11.77
C TRP A 164 -8.75 3.35 -10.29
N TYR A 165 -8.04 4.12 -9.50
CA TYR A 165 -8.03 3.98 -8.05
C TYR A 165 -8.73 5.18 -7.41
N LEU A 166 -9.84 4.93 -6.71
CA LEU A 166 -10.59 5.94 -5.98
C LEU A 166 -9.89 6.18 -4.64
N SER A 167 -9.09 7.22 -4.58
CA SER A 167 -8.05 7.40 -3.56
C SER A 167 -8.54 7.87 -2.20
N GLN A 168 -9.80 8.32 -2.08
CA GLN A 168 -10.37 8.72 -0.80
C GLN A 168 -10.53 7.50 0.11
N GLU A 169 -9.88 7.53 1.26
CA GLU A 169 -9.83 6.39 2.18
C GLU A 169 -11.01 6.44 3.15
N ILE A 170 -12.21 6.13 2.66
CA ILE A 170 -13.37 6.01 3.53
C ILE A 170 -13.28 4.75 4.36
N SER A 171 -13.52 4.86 5.65
CA SER A 171 -13.37 3.78 6.60
C SER A 171 -14.61 3.49 7.42
N ARG A 172 -15.59 4.41 7.38
CA ARG A 172 -16.86 4.31 8.10
C ARG A 172 -17.99 4.85 7.26
N ARG A 173 -19.23 4.40 7.51
CA ARG A 173 -20.43 4.94 6.88
C ARG A 173 -20.73 6.35 7.41
N THR A 174 -20.03 7.32 6.91
CA THR A 174 -20.40 8.71 7.09
C THR A 174 -21.44 9.08 6.05
N LYS A 175 -22.48 9.75 6.45
CA LYS A 175 -23.56 10.21 5.55
C LYS A 175 -22.95 10.87 4.31
N ASN A 176 -23.33 10.42 3.12
CA ASN A 176 -22.88 10.86 1.81
C ASN A 176 -21.42 10.54 1.43
N MET A 177 -20.61 9.92 2.29
CA MET A 177 -19.21 9.62 1.96
C MET A 177 -19.10 8.55 0.84
N SER A 178 -19.92 7.51 0.88
CA SER A 178 -20.00 6.49 -0.18
C SER A 178 -20.40 7.04 -1.55
N LYS A 179 -21.04 8.23 -1.57
CA LYS A 179 -21.39 8.96 -2.79
C LYS A 179 -20.17 9.29 -3.64
N ILE A 180 -19.01 9.57 -3.02
CA ILE A 180 -17.75 9.82 -3.75
C ILE A 180 -17.40 8.60 -4.60
N TYR A 181 -17.32 7.42 -4.00
CA TYR A 181 -17.03 6.19 -4.76
C TYR A 181 -18.07 5.91 -5.84
N ALA A 182 -19.36 6.08 -5.49
CA ALA A 182 -20.44 5.79 -6.41
C ALA A 182 -20.43 6.69 -7.65
N GLU A 183 -20.26 7.99 -7.50
CA GLU A 183 -20.32 8.94 -8.60
C GLU A 183 -19.00 9.00 -9.39
N VAL A 184 -17.85 9.10 -8.70
CA VAL A 184 -16.55 9.15 -9.35
C VAL A 184 -16.25 7.84 -10.08
N GLY A 185 -16.54 6.68 -9.45
CA GLY A 185 -16.33 5.38 -10.07
C GLY A 185 -17.20 5.16 -11.31
N LYS A 186 -18.48 5.54 -11.28
CA LYS A 186 -19.35 5.48 -12.47
C LYS A 186 -18.87 6.38 -13.59
N HIS A 187 -18.44 7.61 -13.26
CA HIS A 187 -17.89 8.54 -14.25
C HIS A 187 -16.61 7.98 -14.87
N ALA A 188 -15.66 7.51 -14.07
CA ALA A 188 -14.42 6.91 -14.54
C ALA A 188 -14.67 5.75 -15.53
N LYS A 189 -15.60 4.86 -15.19
CA LYS A 189 -16.00 3.75 -16.05
C LYS A 189 -16.67 4.23 -17.36
N SER A 190 -17.54 5.24 -17.29
CA SER A 190 -18.24 5.77 -18.48
C SER A 190 -17.30 6.41 -19.48
N VAL A 191 -16.27 7.13 -19.02
CA VAL A 191 -15.30 7.83 -19.86
C VAL A 191 -14.31 6.87 -20.50
N SER A 192 -13.93 5.79 -19.80
CA SER A 192 -12.83 4.90 -20.20
C SER A 192 -13.27 3.56 -20.81
N GLY A 193 -14.53 3.44 -21.25
CA GLY A 193 -15.01 2.18 -21.81
C GLY A 193 -15.11 1.05 -20.81
N ASN A 194 -15.45 1.38 -19.56
CA ASN A 194 -15.67 0.46 -18.45
C ASN A 194 -14.39 -0.17 -17.88
N LEU A 195 -13.27 0.58 -17.86
CA LEU A 195 -12.08 0.15 -17.15
C LEU A 195 -12.35 -0.10 -15.65
N THR A 196 -11.59 -1.00 -15.09
CA THR A 196 -11.75 -1.48 -13.70
C THR A 196 -11.50 -0.36 -12.69
N THR A 197 -12.30 -0.34 -11.61
CA THR A 197 -12.13 0.57 -10.48
C THR A 197 -11.72 -0.18 -9.22
N LEU A 198 -10.80 0.40 -8.46
CA LEU A 198 -10.24 -0.15 -7.23
C LEU A 198 -10.39 0.84 -6.09
N VAL A 199 -10.66 0.35 -4.87
CA VAL A 199 -10.64 1.11 -3.61
C VAL A 199 -9.83 0.37 -2.55
N SER A 200 -9.22 1.12 -1.63
CA SER A 200 -8.42 0.54 -0.54
C SER A 200 -8.75 1.20 0.80
N PRO A 201 -9.91 0.86 1.38
CA PRO A 201 -10.34 1.41 2.66
C PRO A 201 -9.67 0.73 3.85
N TYR A 202 -9.78 1.36 5.04
CA TYR A 202 -9.27 0.82 6.29
C TYR A 202 -10.15 -0.30 6.85
N ILE A 203 -9.48 -1.23 7.56
CA ILE A 203 -10.13 -2.07 8.57
C ILE A 203 -9.91 -1.40 9.92
N HIS A 204 -10.98 -1.08 10.64
CA HIS A 204 -10.90 -0.53 12.00
C HIS A 204 -10.69 -1.65 13.02
N GLY A 205 -9.48 -2.22 13.07
CA GLY A 205 -9.08 -3.25 14.03
C GLY A 205 -8.62 -2.67 15.37
N VAL A 206 -8.04 -3.50 16.21
CA VAL A 206 -7.64 -3.16 17.60
C VAL A 206 -6.61 -2.02 17.69
N LYS A 207 -5.88 -1.75 16.61
CA LYS A 207 -4.86 -0.68 16.55
C LYS A 207 -5.40 0.67 16.06
N THR A 208 -6.68 0.80 15.83
CA THR A 208 -7.30 2.01 15.23
C THR A 208 -7.03 3.27 16.04
N ASP A 209 -7.17 3.23 17.35
CA ASP A 209 -6.94 4.38 18.23
C ASP A 209 -5.47 4.84 18.25
N GLN A 210 -4.52 3.94 17.95
CA GLN A 210 -3.09 4.25 17.86
C GLN A 210 -2.74 5.01 16.56
N VAL A 211 -3.55 4.83 15.51
CA VAL A 211 -3.33 5.40 14.18
C VAL A 211 -4.20 6.63 13.96
N MET A 212 -5.44 6.57 14.40
CA MET A 212 -6.46 7.62 14.25
C MET A 212 -6.98 8.02 15.63
N ALA A 213 -6.37 9.03 16.24
CA ALA A 213 -6.73 9.50 17.57
C ALA A 213 -8.24 9.82 17.67
N GLY A 214 -8.92 9.16 18.60
CA GLY A 214 -10.35 9.34 18.84
C GLY A 214 -11.26 8.38 18.07
N ASP A 215 -10.75 7.61 17.15
CA ASP A 215 -11.50 6.54 16.49
C ASP A 215 -11.45 5.24 17.30
N LYS A 216 -12.51 4.44 17.18
CA LYS A 216 -12.63 3.17 17.92
C LYS A 216 -12.49 2.00 16.97
N ALA A 217 -11.90 0.92 17.49
CA ALA A 217 -11.98 -0.37 16.85
C ALA A 217 -13.44 -0.80 16.67
N LEU A 218 -13.70 -1.51 15.59
CA LEU A 218 -14.97 -2.21 15.35
C LEU A 218 -14.75 -3.70 15.56
N SER A 219 -15.72 -4.38 16.13
CA SER A 219 -15.73 -5.83 16.06
C SER A 219 -15.92 -6.31 14.62
N VAL A 220 -15.54 -7.55 14.33
CA VAL A 220 -15.73 -8.17 13.01
C VAL A 220 -17.18 -8.06 12.53
N LYS A 221 -18.14 -8.21 13.46
CA LYS A 221 -19.57 -8.07 13.16
C LYS A 221 -19.98 -6.64 12.80
N GLU A 222 -19.52 -5.64 13.56
CA GLU A 222 -19.79 -4.24 13.26
C GLU A 222 -19.15 -3.82 11.93
N HIS A 223 -17.95 -4.30 11.64
CA HIS A 223 -17.30 -4.12 10.35
C HIS A 223 -18.12 -4.71 9.19
N GLU A 224 -18.64 -5.93 9.36
CA GLU A 224 -19.52 -6.57 8.38
C GLU A 224 -20.79 -5.73 8.12
N GLU A 225 -21.48 -5.30 9.17
CA GLU A 225 -22.70 -4.52 9.07
C GLU A 225 -22.48 -3.16 8.38
N GLU A 226 -21.41 -2.44 8.74
CA GLU A 226 -21.08 -1.15 8.11
C GLU A 226 -20.72 -1.29 6.65
N TRP A 227 -19.85 -2.26 6.31
CA TRP A 227 -19.41 -2.43 4.93
C TRP A 227 -20.45 -3.07 4.04
N ASP A 228 -21.36 -3.85 4.58
CA ASP A 228 -22.52 -4.34 3.81
C ASP A 228 -23.37 -3.18 3.26
N GLU A 229 -23.63 -2.17 4.09
CA GLU A 229 -24.34 -0.96 3.66
C GLU A 229 -23.54 -0.12 2.65
N ILE A 230 -22.24 0.07 2.88
CA ILE A 230 -21.37 0.85 1.98
C ILE A 230 -21.29 0.18 0.62
N LEU A 231 -21.06 -1.14 0.56
CA LEU A 231 -20.91 -1.87 -0.70
C LEU A 231 -22.21 -1.93 -1.49
N ASP A 232 -23.36 -1.98 -0.84
CA ASP A 232 -24.66 -1.85 -1.54
C ASP A 232 -24.79 -0.50 -2.25
N ASN A 233 -24.31 0.58 -1.64
CA ASN A 233 -24.35 1.92 -2.23
C ASN A 233 -23.37 2.12 -3.40
N VAL A 234 -22.28 1.36 -3.46
CA VAL A 234 -21.21 1.55 -4.48
C VAL A 234 -21.17 0.45 -5.54
N LYS A 235 -22.10 -0.48 -5.49
CA LYS A 235 -22.21 -1.56 -6.49
C LYS A 235 -22.30 -1.02 -7.91
N GLY A 236 -21.53 -1.64 -8.81
CA GLY A 236 -21.41 -1.20 -10.21
C GLY A 236 -20.51 0.02 -10.43
N ALA A 237 -20.06 0.68 -9.36
CA ALA A 237 -19.08 1.76 -9.41
C ALA A 237 -17.69 1.31 -8.97
N VAL A 238 -17.60 0.26 -8.13
CA VAL A 238 -16.37 -0.34 -7.61
C VAL A 238 -16.31 -1.80 -8.03
N ASP A 239 -15.17 -2.22 -8.56
CA ASP A 239 -14.94 -3.60 -9.03
C ASP A 239 -13.99 -4.38 -8.10
N ILE A 240 -13.07 -3.69 -7.43
CA ILE A 240 -12.04 -4.31 -6.58
C ILE A 240 -12.01 -3.64 -5.22
N MET A 241 -12.11 -4.44 -4.17
CA MET A 241 -11.90 -4.03 -2.77
C MET A 241 -10.55 -4.54 -2.29
N ALA A 242 -9.69 -3.66 -1.78
CA ALA A 242 -8.38 -4.01 -1.24
C ALA A 242 -8.20 -3.39 0.15
N PHE A 243 -8.82 -3.98 1.17
CA PHE A 243 -8.78 -3.45 2.52
C PHE A 243 -7.36 -3.39 3.09
N GLN A 244 -7.00 -2.26 3.72
CA GLN A 244 -5.73 -2.03 4.38
C GLN A 244 -5.70 -2.74 5.74
N ASP A 245 -4.61 -3.43 6.03
CA ASP A 245 -4.42 -4.23 7.24
C ASP A 245 -3.65 -3.53 8.38
N GLY A 246 -3.26 -2.26 8.19
CA GLY A 246 -2.37 -1.56 9.11
C GLY A 246 -2.91 -1.29 10.51
N GLN A 247 -4.22 -1.32 10.69
CA GLN A 247 -4.87 -1.10 11.98
C GLN A 247 -5.35 -2.40 12.64
N VAL A 248 -4.96 -3.56 12.08
CA VAL A 248 -5.39 -4.89 12.53
C VAL A 248 -4.24 -5.62 13.18
N ASP A 249 -4.48 -6.34 14.26
CA ASP A 249 -3.48 -7.23 14.83
C ASP A 249 -3.45 -8.58 14.10
N TYR A 250 -2.31 -9.27 14.15
CA TYR A 250 -2.11 -10.54 13.43
C TYR A 250 -3.10 -11.63 13.84
N HIS A 251 -3.53 -11.66 15.09
CA HIS A 251 -4.44 -12.68 15.60
C HIS A 251 -5.89 -12.47 15.17
N GLU A 252 -6.31 -11.26 14.82
CA GLU A 252 -7.67 -10.94 14.35
C GLU A 252 -7.77 -10.77 12.82
N LEU A 253 -6.63 -10.59 12.13
CA LEU A 253 -6.60 -10.27 10.70
C LEU A 253 -7.37 -11.27 9.85
N TYR A 254 -7.21 -12.57 10.11
CA TYR A 254 -7.89 -13.62 9.34
C TYR A 254 -9.41 -13.45 9.35
N ASP A 255 -10.01 -13.14 10.50
CA ASP A 255 -11.46 -13.02 10.65
C ASP A 255 -12.01 -11.84 9.85
N TYR A 256 -11.33 -10.69 9.86
CA TYR A 256 -11.70 -9.54 9.01
C TYR A 256 -11.57 -9.88 7.52
N LEU A 257 -10.51 -10.56 7.11
CA LEU A 257 -10.30 -10.92 5.71
C LEU A 257 -11.39 -11.89 5.21
N VAL A 258 -11.82 -12.85 6.03
CA VAL A 258 -12.95 -13.75 5.70
C VAL A 258 -14.23 -12.96 5.46
N ILE A 259 -14.53 -11.98 6.32
CA ILE A 259 -15.71 -11.12 6.15
C ILE A 259 -15.58 -10.25 4.90
N ASN A 260 -14.42 -9.65 4.65
CA ASN A 260 -14.18 -8.85 3.44
C ASN A 260 -14.41 -9.67 2.17
N LYS A 261 -13.92 -10.93 2.15
CA LYS A 261 -14.15 -11.83 1.01
C LYS A 261 -15.63 -12.16 0.84
N LYS A 262 -16.32 -12.49 1.92
CA LYS A 262 -17.78 -12.76 1.92
C LYS A 262 -18.57 -11.59 1.37
N LEU A 263 -18.25 -10.37 1.80
CA LEU A 263 -18.91 -9.14 1.35
C LEU A 263 -18.63 -8.84 -0.13
N ALA A 264 -17.37 -8.94 -0.55
CA ALA A 264 -17.00 -8.74 -1.94
C ALA A 264 -17.74 -9.73 -2.87
N ASP A 265 -17.79 -11.00 -2.49
CA ASP A 265 -18.54 -12.04 -3.23
C ASP A 265 -20.04 -11.73 -3.31
N LYS A 266 -20.65 -11.27 -2.20
CA LYS A 266 -22.06 -10.86 -2.17
C LYS A 266 -22.39 -9.79 -3.21
N TYR A 267 -21.48 -8.84 -3.41
CA TYR A 267 -21.68 -7.72 -4.34
C TYR A 267 -21.00 -7.91 -5.70
N ASN A 268 -20.51 -9.12 -6.00
CA ASN A 268 -19.80 -9.47 -7.24
C ASN A 268 -18.59 -8.56 -7.52
N MET A 269 -17.81 -8.29 -6.47
CA MET A 269 -16.56 -7.55 -6.50
C MET A 269 -15.38 -8.50 -6.28
N LYS A 270 -14.22 -8.17 -6.82
CA LYS A 270 -12.97 -8.87 -6.47
C LYS A 270 -12.49 -8.43 -5.10
N CYS A 271 -12.00 -9.38 -4.31
CA CYS A 271 -11.43 -9.11 -3.00
C CYS A 271 -9.92 -9.28 -3.03
N TRP A 272 -9.21 -8.17 -2.97
CA TRP A 272 -7.77 -8.12 -2.73
C TRP A 272 -7.53 -7.76 -1.26
N THR A 273 -6.30 -7.94 -0.81
CA THR A 273 -5.84 -7.41 0.47
C THR A 273 -4.74 -6.38 0.23
N ASN A 274 -4.78 -5.25 0.94
CA ASN A 274 -3.69 -4.30 0.96
C ASN A 274 -2.82 -4.55 2.20
N ILE A 275 -1.64 -5.10 1.94
CA ILE A 275 -0.69 -5.49 2.97
C ILE A 275 0.33 -4.38 3.13
N GLU A 276 0.32 -3.71 4.29
CA GLU A 276 1.38 -2.76 4.62
C GLU A 276 2.71 -3.50 4.77
N SER A 277 3.69 -3.11 3.97
CA SER A 277 5.07 -3.64 4.03
C SER A 277 5.98 -2.84 4.96
N PHE A 278 5.43 -1.90 5.71
CA PHE A 278 6.09 -1.21 6.82
C PHE A 278 5.52 -1.65 8.17
N ASP A 279 6.26 -1.37 9.24
CA ASP A 279 5.89 -1.79 10.60
C ASP A 279 5.40 -0.58 11.42
N ARG A 280 4.19 -0.68 11.99
CA ARG A 280 3.62 0.33 12.90
C ARG A 280 3.95 0.06 14.36
N ASP A 281 4.37 -1.15 14.69
CA ASP A 281 4.66 -1.59 16.08
C ASP A 281 6.09 -1.22 16.52
N MET A 282 6.88 -0.63 15.63
CA MET A 282 8.24 -0.20 15.93
C MET A 282 8.26 1.23 16.51
N PRO A 283 9.21 1.55 17.41
CA PRO A 283 9.37 2.92 17.93
C PRO A 283 9.61 3.97 16.85
N ILE A 284 10.29 3.58 15.76
CA ILE A 284 10.46 4.40 14.57
C ILE A 284 9.42 3.92 13.56
N ARG A 285 8.45 4.78 13.25
CA ARG A 285 7.37 4.46 12.33
C ARG A 285 7.87 4.36 10.89
N PHE A 286 7.14 3.61 10.07
CA PHE A 286 7.41 3.46 8.64
C PHE A 286 8.81 2.92 8.31
N LEU A 287 9.26 1.92 9.05
CA LEU A 287 10.39 1.09 8.65
C LEU A 287 9.88 -0.18 7.94
N PRO A 288 10.67 -0.78 7.03
CA PRO A 288 10.34 -2.06 6.44
C PRO A 288 9.95 -3.10 7.48
N ILE A 289 8.86 -3.81 7.23
CA ILE A 289 8.33 -4.84 8.12
C ILE A 289 9.29 -6.04 8.20
N LYS A 290 9.31 -6.75 9.32
CA LYS A 290 10.02 -8.03 9.42
C LYS A 290 9.37 -9.07 8.52
N TRP A 291 10.20 -9.89 7.86
CA TRP A 291 9.73 -10.95 6.97
C TRP A 291 8.69 -11.87 7.62
N GLU A 292 8.94 -12.30 8.85
CA GLU A 292 8.05 -13.20 9.58
C GLU A 292 6.65 -12.60 9.78
N LYS A 293 6.58 -11.30 10.05
CA LYS A 293 5.31 -10.56 10.17
C LYS A 293 4.60 -10.45 8.82
N LEU A 294 5.34 -10.12 7.75
CA LEU A 294 4.79 -10.06 6.41
C LEU A 294 4.23 -11.42 5.98
N LEU A 295 4.95 -12.50 6.23
CA LEU A 295 4.53 -13.86 5.89
C LEU A 295 3.26 -14.29 6.65
N LEU A 296 3.10 -13.89 7.92
CA LEU A 296 1.85 -14.10 8.67
C LEU A 296 0.66 -13.43 7.99
N LYS A 297 0.80 -12.18 7.55
CA LYS A 297 -0.25 -11.45 6.81
C LYS A 297 -0.58 -12.14 5.49
N LEU A 298 0.44 -12.50 4.71
CA LEU A 298 0.28 -13.18 3.42
C LEU A 298 -0.38 -14.56 3.58
N ASP A 299 -0.10 -15.28 4.67
CA ASP A 299 -0.73 -16.57 4.93
C ASP A 299 -2.18 -16.41 5.40
N ALA A 300 -2.49 -15.42 6.22
CA ALA A 300 -3.87 -15.08 6.58
C ALA A 300 -4.70 -14.75 5.33
N ALA A 301 -4.15 -13.94 4.42
CA ALA A 301 -4.79 -13.59 3.15
C ALA A 301 -5.05 -14.82 2.26
N ARG A 302 -4.05 -15.69 2.10
CA ARG A 302 -4.19 -16.95 1.35
C ARG A 302 -5.29 -17.84 1.93
N ARG A 303 -5.31 -18.02 3.25
CA ARG A 303 -6.31 -18.85 3.94
C ARG A 303 -7.72 -18.27 3.85
N ALA A 304 -7.85 -16.94 3.86
CA ALA A 304 -9.13 -16.26 3.69
C ALA A 304 -9.62 -16.25 2.22
N GLY A 305 -8.81 -16.74 1.27
CA GLY A 305 -9.20 -16.84 -0.14
C GLY A 305 -9.11 -15.51 -0.90
N MET A 306 -8.22 -14.61 -0.49
CA MET A 306 -7.97 -13.37 -1.23
C MET A 306 -7.48 -13.68 -2.66
N GLU A 307 -7.98 -12.94 -3.63
CA GLU A 307 -7.66 -13.16 -5.04
C GLU A 307 -6.30 -12.58 -5.43
N ASN A 308 -5.87 -11.53 -4.73
CA ASN A 308 -4.60 -10.85 -4.96
C ASN A 308 -4.14 -10.13 -3.68
N ALA A 309 -2.83 -9.92 -3.59
CA ALA A 309 -2.21 -9.05 -2.61
C ALA A 309 -1.61 -7.82 -3.32
N ILE A 310 -2.01 -6.63 -2.88
CA ILE A 310 -1.36 -5.37 -3.19
C ILE A 310 -0.61 -4.91 -1.93
N THR A 311 0.57 -4.32 -2.10
CA THR A 311 1.34 -3.81 -0.96
C THR A 311 1.44 -2.28 -0.98
N PHE A 312 1.35 -1.68 0.18
CA PHE A 312 1.79 -0.31 0.41
C PHE A 312 3.07 -0.34 1.22
N GLU A 313 4.23 -0.07 0.65
CA GLU A 313 4.42 -0.09 -0.79
C GLU A 313 5.84 -0.62 -1.10
N PHE A 314 6.08 -1.04 -2.32
CA PHE A 314 7.32 -1.71 -2.70
C PHE A 314 8.54 -0.79 -2.64
N SER A 315 8.45 0.40 -3.26
CA SER A 315 9.64 1.23 -3.56
C SER A 315 10.38 1.71 -2.33
N HIS A 316 9.68 1.97 -1.22
CA HIS A 316 10.30 2.36 0.06
C HIS A 316 10.60 1.16 0.95
N PHE A 317 9.68 0.20 1.05
CA PHE A 317 9.70 -0.79 2.13
C PHE A 317 10.10 -2.21 1.69
N MET A 318 10.13 -2.49 0.39
CA MET A 318 10.51 -3.82 -0.15
C MET A 318 11.55 -3.76 -1.26
N SER A 319 11.85 -2.59 -1.83
CA SER A 319 12.77 -2.48 -2.96
C SER A 319 14.23 -2.66 -2.56
N PRO A 320 15.03 -3.40 -3.36
CA PRO A 320 16.48 -3.44 -3.19
C PRO A 320 17.15 -2.09 -3.55
N ASN A 321 16.41 -1.16 -4.15
CA ASN A 321 16.88 0.18 -4.49
C ASN A 321 16.51 1.24 -3.44
N SER A 322 15.73 0.86 -2.42
CA SER A 322 15.25 1.77 -1.37
C SER A 322 16.40 2.40 -0.58
N ALA A 323 16.14 3.60 -0.03
CA ALA A 323 16.99 4.24 0.98
C ALA A 323 17.08 3.43 2.29
N TYR A 324 16.13 2.53 2.54
CA TYR A 324 16.13 1.64 3.70
C TYR A 324 16.83 0.31 3.36
N LEU A 325 17.98 0.04 3.96
CA LEU A 325 18.70 -1.23 3.74
C LEU A 325 17.86 -2.47 4.07
N GLN A 326 17.00 -2.37 5.07
CA GLN A 326 16.09 -3.45 5.48
C GLN A 326 15.12 -3.85 4.36
N ALA A 327 14.74 -2.92 3.47
CA ALA A 327 13.87 -3.20 2.33
C ALA A 327 14.53 -4.18 1.35
N GLY A 328 15.82 -3.99 1.08
CA GLY A 328 16.59 -4.93 0.24
C GLY A 328 16.65 -6.34 0.82
N HIS A 329 16.89 -6.46 2.14
CA HIS A 329 16.87 -7.76 2.82
C HIS A 329 15.48 -8.39 2.82
N LEU A 330 14.42 -7.58 2.96
CA LEU A 330 13.05 -8.07 2.86
C LEU A 330 12.74 -8.61 1.45
N TYR A 331 13.21 -7.89 0.41
CA TYR A 331 13.10 -8.32 -0.98
C TYR A 331 13.78 -9.67 -1.22
N GLU A 332 15.02 -9.84 -0.73
CA GLU A 332 15.76 -11.09 -0.87
C GLU A 332 15.00 -12.26 -0.23
N ARG A 333 14.60 -12.11 1.04
CA ARG A 333 13.85 -13.15 1.76
C ARG A 333 12.51 -13.49 1.11
N TYR A 334 11.84 -12.49 0.55
CA TYR A 334 10.61 -12.71 -0.21
C TYR A 334 10.88 -13.54 -1.47
N CYS A 335 11.90 -13.19 -2.27
CA CYS A 335 12.26 -13.91 -3.49
C CYS A 335 12.83 -15.31 -3.23
N GLU A 336 13.36 -15.59 -2.03
CA GLU A 336 13.79 -16.93 -1.61
C GLU A 336 12.60 -17.83 -1.25
N HIS A 337 11.49 -17.23 -0.83
CA HIS A 337 10.29 -17.96 -0.40
C HIS A 337 9.34 -18.27 -1.55
N PHE A 338 9.17 -17.35 -2.50
CA PHE A 338 8.28 -17.42 -3.65
C PHE A 338 9.04 -17.59 -4.97
#